data_620538ad1ce07a3fa024b20573ba5688
#
_entry.id   620538ad1ce07a3fa024b20573ba5688
#
_cell.length_a   1.000
_cell.length_b   1.000
_cell.length_c   1.000
_cell.angle_alpha   90.00
_cell.angle_beta   90.00
_cell.angle_gamma   90.00
#
_symmetry.space_group_name_H-M   'P 1'
#
loop_
_entity.id
_entity.type
_entity.pdbx_description
1 polymer ?
#
loop_
_entity_poly.entity_id
_entity_poly.type
_entity_poly.pdbx_seq_one_letter_code
_entity_poly.pdbx_strand_id
1 'polypeptide(L)'
;MRVLAFDTTTGRGSVAVVQDGEVSGEVRLTAPDSHSTRLLGAIDFLLGALGLSLPAIDGLAVAIGPGSFTGLRVGIATVQGLSLGAERPVAGIPTLDALAYRIRGAAPRLIALMDAYRDGINVGTYDQDAKPVAEQRLVHPDELLASLPTGAAFIGEPARRYRAQIAQAQPEALFPERSLFLAASVGRLAIPLLEAGKGLSADQVRPLYLREPHIGPSRR
;
A
#
# COMPACT_ATOMS: atom_id res chain seq x y z
N MET A 1 11.40 17.55 2.57
CA MET A 1 10.27 17.07 3.41
C MET A 1 10.56 15.67 3.92
N ARG A 2 10.33 15.42 5.21
CA ARG A 2 10.53 14.13 5.88
C ARG A 2 9.18 13.52 6.25
N VAL A 3 8.90 12.32 5.73
CA VAL A 3 7.61 11.63 5.89
C VAL A 3 7.82 10.30 6.61
N LEU A 4 7.07 10.07 7.68
CA LEU A 4 6.93 8.76 8.31
C LEU A 4 5.77 8.03 7.66
N ALA A 5 6.06 6.91 7.02
CA ALA A 5 5.10 6.12 6.25
C ALA A 5 4.99 4.69 6.77
N PHE A 6 3.80 4.09 6.71
CA PHE A 6 3.63 2.69 7.05
C PHE A 6 2.49 2.02 6.28
N ASP A 7 2.61 0.70 6.22
CA ASP A 7 1.65 -0.20 5.61
C ASP A 7 1.36 -1.38 6.53
N THR A 8 0.08 -1.65 6.72
CA THR A 8 -0.45 -2.77 7.48
C THR A 8 -1.54 -3.53 6.71
N THR A 9 -1.64 -3.29 5.40
CA THR A 9 -2.74 -3.78 4.56
C THR A 9 -2.65 -5.25 4.20
N THR A 10 -1.50 -5.87 4.44
CA THR A 10 -1.25 -7.31 4.21
C THR A 10 -0.61 -7.95 5.43
N GLY A 11 -0.33 -9.26 5.38
CA GLY A 11 0.51 -9.95 6.38
C GLY A 11 1.97 -9.46 6.41
N ARG A 12 2.37 -8.53 5.53
CA ARG A 12 3.69 -7.88 5.49
C ARG A 12 3.55 -6.43 5.93
N GLY A 13 3.70 -6.17 7.22
CA GLY A 13 3.76 -4.80 7.73
C GLY A 13 5.11 -4.15 7.46
N SER A 14 5.13 -2.83 7.25
CA SER A 14 6.38 -2.07 7.16
C SER A 14 6.21 -0.65 7.63
N VAL A 15 7.32 -0.05 8.08
CA VAL A 15 7.44 1.36 8.47
C VAL A 15 8.68 1.92 7.79
N ALA A 16 8.59 3.12 7.23
CA ALA A 16 9.73 3.80 6.61
C ALA A 16 9.75 5.29 6.94
N VAL A 17 10.92 5.85 7.04
CA VAL A 17 11.14 7.30 6.94
C VAL A 17 11.69 7.60 5.56
N VAL A 18 10.99 8.46 4.84
CA VAL A 18 11.38 8.93 3.51
C VAL A 18 11.67 10.43 3.61
N GLN A 19 12.84 10.83 3.20
CA GLN A 19 13.25 12.23 3.18
C GLN A 19 13.64 12.63 1.76
N ASP A 20 12.99 13.66 1.23
CA ASP A 20 13.26 14.21 -0.11
C ASP A 20 13.28 13.14 -1.22
N GLY A 21 12.36 12.14 -1.10
CA GLY A 21 12.22 11.01 -2.03
C GLY A 21 13.13 9.82 -1.75
N GLU A 22 14.14 9.97 -0.87
CA GLU A 22 15.06 8.89 -0.48
C GLU A 22 14.63 8.21 0.81
N VAL A 23 14.85 6.89 0.91
CA VAL A 23 14.52 6.10 2.12
C VAL A 23 15.66 6.24 3.12
N SER A 24 15.42 6.98 4.22
CA SER A 24 16.38 7.09 5.32
C SER A 24 16.48 5.81 6.15
N GLY A 25 15.38 5.08 6.27
CA GLY A 25 15.33 3.78 6.94
C GLY A 25 13.98 3.08 6.73
N GLU A 26 13.98 1.75 6.83
CA GLU A 26 12.78 0.92 6.72
C GLU A 26 12.84 -0.26 7.71
N VAL A 27 11.77 -0.49 8.45
CA VAL A 27 11.56 -1.68 9.27
C VAL A 27 10.48 -2.54 8.65
N ARG A 28 10.73 -3.84 8.51
CA ARG A 28 9.83 -4.83 7.91
C ARG A 28 9.35 -5.82 8.96
N LEU A 29 8.06 -6.04 8.98
CA LEU A 29 7.39 -6.92 9.93
C LEU A 29 6.74 -8.07 9.17
N THR A 30 7.24 -9.28 9.38
CA THR A 30 6.66 -10.53 8.85
C THR A 30 6.04 -11.28 10.01
N ALA A 31 4.78 -11.00 10.34
CA ALA A 31 4.05 -11.79 11.32
C ALA A 31 2.55 -11.70 11.07
N PRO A 32 1.87 -12.83 10.90
CA PRO A 32 0.44 -12.85 10.55
C PRO A 32 -0.47 -12.30 11.67
N ASP A 33 -0.04 -12.27 12.94
CA ASP A 33 -1.00 -12.19 14.04
C ASP A 33 -1.01 -10.93 14.90
N SER A 34 -0.22 -9.86 14.60
CA SER A 34 -0.27 -8.68 15.48
C SER A 34 0.37 -7.40 14.91
N HIS A 35 -0.16 -6.87 13.81
CA HIS A 35 0.28 -5.52 13.39
C HIS A 35 0.03 -4.47 14.49
N SER A 36 -1.05 -4.59 15.27
CA SER A 36 -1.42 -3.64 16.33
C SER A 36 -0.36 -3.50 17.42
N THR A 37 0.21 -4.59 17.89
CA THR A 37 1.21 -4.56 18.99
C THR A 37 2.61 -4.22 18.52
N ARG A 38 2.93 -4.42 17.25
CA ARG A 38 4.29 -4.25 16.71
C ARG A 38 4.50 -2.96 15.95
N LEU A 39 3.44 -2.34 15.42
CA LEU A 39 3.56 -1.14 14.58
C LEU A 39 4.18 0.03 15.34
N LEU A 40 3.67 0.36 16.53
CA LEU A 40 4.21 1.46 17.34
C LEU A 40 5.65 1.19 17.79
N GLY A 41 5.97 -0.06 18.19
CA GLY A 41 7.34 -0.43 18.51
C GLY A 41 8.29 -0.34 17.33
N ALA A 42 7.83 -0.67 16.11
CA ALA A 42 8.63 -0.52 14.89
C ALA A 42 8.85 0.97 14.52
N ILE A 43 7.86 1.83 14.74
CA ILE A 43 7.97 3.27 14.55
C ILE A 43 8.99 3.85 15.53
N ASP A 44 8.86 3.54 16.82
CA ASP A 44 9.78 3.99 17.87
C ASP A 44 11.21 3.54 17.61
N PHE A 45 11.40 2.25 17.31
CA PHE A 45 12.70 1.70 16.93
C PHE A 45 13.32 2.42 15.73
N LEU A 46 12.54 2.64 14.67
CA LEU A 46 13.04 3.29 13.45
C LEU A 46 13.45 4.73 13.71
N LEU A 47 12.59 5.49 14.40
CA LEU A 47 12.89 6.89 14.74
C LEU A 47 14.13 6.96 15.64
N GLY A 48 14.22 6.13 16.67
CA GLY A 48 15.39 6.06 17.56
C GLY A 48 16.67 5.70 16.81
N ALA A 49 16.64 4.71 15.89
CA ALA A 49 17.78 4.31 15.08
C ALA A 49 18.27 5.42 14.13
N LEU A 50 17.36 6.31 13.70
CA LEU A 50 17.68 7.46 12.86
C LEU A 50 18.03 8.74 13.67
N GLY A 51 18.00 8.67 15.00
CA GLY A 51 18.20 9.85 15.86
C GLY A 51 17.09 10.90 15.70
N LEU A 52 15.88 10.48 15.33
CA LEU A 52 14.73 11.35 15.09
C LEU A 52 13.71 11.21 16.21
N SER A 53 12.95 12.28 16.41
CA SER A 53 11.74 12.30 17.22
C SER A 53 10.53 12.58 16.34
N LEU A 54 9.33 12.23 16.79
CA LEU A 54 8.10 12.46 16.03
C LEU A 54 7.90 13.93 15.60
N PRO A 55 8.20 14.95 16.43
CA PRO A 55 8.17 16.35 16.00
C PRO A 55 9.08 16.71 14.83
N ALA A 56 10.15 15.92 14.58
CA ALA A 56 11.07 16.13 13.46
C ALA A 56 10.52 15.59 12.12
N ILE A 57 9.33 14.98 12.13
CA ILE A 57 8.61 14.49 10.96
C ILE A 57 7.70 15.62 10.46
N ASP A 58 7.73 15.90 9.14
CA ASP A 58 6.95 16.97 8.53
C ASP A 58 5.53 16.51 8.13
N GLY A 59 5.35 15.23 7.86
CA GLY A 59 4.07 14.64 7.49
C GLY A 59 4.03 13.14 7.69
N LEU A 60 2.83 12.60 7.73
CA LEU A 60 2.55 11.17 7.92
C LEU A 60 1.94 10.57 6.67
N ALA A 61 2.16 9.28 6.43
CA ALA A 61 1.55 8.57 5.31
C ALA A 61 1.14 7.14 5.70
N VAL A 62 0.02 6.69 5.20
CA VAL A 62 -0.50 5.35 5.47
C VAL A 62 -1.14 4.75 4.23
N ALA A 63 -0.96 3.44 4.02
CA ALA A 63 -1.73 2.70 3.03
C ALA A 63 -3.19 2.57 3.50
N ILE A 64 -4.13 3.09 2.68
CA ILE A 64 -5.56 3.15 3.05
C ILE A 64 -6.39 2.01 2.46
N GLY A 65 -5.81 1.10 1.68
CA GLY A 65 -6.50 -0.03 1.06
C GLY A 65 -6.47 -0.02 -0.47
N PRO A 66 -6.98 -1.07 -1.11
CA PRO A 66 -7.59 -2.26 -0.49
C PRO A 66 -6.60 -3.09 0.36
N GLY A 67 -7.12 -3.98 1.21
CA GLY A 67 -6.31 -4.86 2.04
C GLY A 67 -7.06 -5.50 3.20
N SER A 68 -6.29 -6.07 4.13
CA SER A 68 -6.82 -6.66 5.37
C SER A 68 -7.66 -5.66 6.17
N PHE A 69 -8.90 -6.03 6.47
CA PHE A 69 -9.81 -5.19 7.22
C PHE A 69 -9.26 -4.77 8.60
N THR A 70 -8.68 -5.73 9.33
CA THR A 70 -8.04 -5.45 10.63
C THR A 70 -6.79 -4.60 10.46
N GLY A 71 -5.93 -4.94 9.50
CA GLY A 71 -4.71 -4.20 9.21
C GLY A 71 -4.98 -2.75 8.83
N LEU A 72 -5.95 -2.49 7.96
CA LEU A 72 -6.37 -1.15 7.57
C LEU A 72 -6.80 -0.30 8.78
N ARG A 73 -7.62 -0.87 9.67
CA ARG A 73 -8.07 -0.15 10.87
C ARG A 73 -6.93 0.15 11.82
N VAL A 74 -6.02 -0.78 12.00
CA VAL A 74 -4.81 -0.57 12.83
C VAL A 74 -3.97 0.56 12.25
N GLY A 75 -3.65 0.53 10.96
CA GLY A 75 -2.86 1.58 10.31
C GLY A 75 -3.52 2.94 10.41
N ILE A 76 -4.80 3.02 10.06
CA ILE A 76 -5.56 4.29 10.09
C ILE A 76 -5.67 4.84 11.51
N ALA A 77 -6.03 4.03 12.49
CA ALA A 77 -6.10 4.48 13.88
C ALA A 77 -4.74 4.97 14.39
N THR A 78 -3.66 4.27 14.02
CA THR A 78 -2.30 4.67 14.39
C THR A 78 -1.92 6.01 13.77
N VAL A 79 -2.15 6.20 12.46
CA VAL A 79 -1.81 7.47 11.82
C VAL A 79 -2.65 8.63 12.35
N GLN A 80 -3.92 8.40 12.65
CA GLN A 80 -4.80 9.39 13.27
C GLN A 80 -4.28 9.81 14.65
N GLY A 81 -3.90 8.86 15.50
CA GLY A 81 -3.31 9.15 16.82
C GLY A 81 -2.00 9.91 16.73
N LEU A 82 -1.10 9.51 15.84
CA LEU A 82 0.18 10.21 15.62
C LEU A 82 -0.03 11.61 15.04
N SER A 83 -0.96 11.77 14.10
CA SER A 83 -1.30 13.06 13.51
C SER A 83 -1.83 14.06 14.54
N LEU A 84 -2.72 13.60 15.44
CA LEU A 84 -3.24 14.44 16.53
C LEU A 84 -2.13 14.84 17.51
N GLY A 85 -1.26 13.88 17.88
CA GLY A 85 -0.17 14.13 18.85
C GLY A 85 0.95 15.00 18.32
N ALA A 86 1.22 14.97 17.01
CA ALA A 86 2.30 15.72 16.38
C ALA A 86 1.82 16.95 15.58
N GLU A 87 0.51 17.15 15.44
CA GLU A 87 -0.11 18.20 14.61
C GLU A 87 0.42 18.16 13.16
N ARG A 88 0.54 16.96 12.58
CA ARG A 88 1.08 16.74 11.24
C ARG A 88 0.00 16.27 10.26
N PRO A 89 0.03 16.79 9.00
CA PRO A 89 -0.88 16.34 7.95
C PRO A 89 -0.61 14.88 7.56
N VAL A 90 -1.64 14.20 7.05
CA VAL A 90 -1.60 12.80 6.64
C VAL A 90 -1.87 12.67 5.15
N ALA A 91 -1.09 11.85 4.45
CA ALA A 91 -1.43 11.37 3.12
C ALA A 91 -1.92 9.91 3.19
N GLY A 92 -3.16 9.67 2.76
CA GLY A 92 -3.70 8.32 2.54
C GLY A 92 -3.36 7.84 1.13
N ILE A 93 -2.62 6.74 1.01
CA ILE A 93 -2.16 6.22 -0.28
C ILE A 93 -2.87 4.90 -0.59
N PRO A 94 -3.56 4.77 -1.74
CA PRO A 94 -4.12 3.49 -2.16
C PRO A 94 -3.05 2.41 -2.25
N THR A 95 -3.35 1.22 -1.71
CA THR A 95 -2.35 0.13 -1.63
C THR A 95 -1.90 -0.36 -2.99
N LEU A 96 -2.82 -0.41 -3.97
CA LEU A 96 -2.49 -0.81 -5.33
C LEU A 96 -1.58 0.23 -6.04
N ASP A 97 -1.73 1.52 -5.72
CA ASP A 97 -0.83 2.57 -6.23
C ASP A 97 0.59 2.37 -5.71
N ALA A 98 0.72 2.08 -4.41
CA ALA A 98 2.01 1.77 -3.79
C ALA A 98 2.67 0.51 -4.36
N LEU A 99 1.87 -0.52 -4.72
CA LEU A 99 2.34 -1.72 -5.43
C LEU A 99 2.83 -1.38 -6.84
N ALA A 100 2.02 -0.68 -7.65
CA ALA A 100 2.36 -0.30 -9.01
C ALA A 100 3.64 0.55 -9.05
N TYR A 101 3.79 1.48 -8.10
CA TYR A 101 4.98 2.32 -7.98
C TYR A 101 6.28 1.52 -7.84
N ARG A 102 6.23 0.30 -7.29
CA ARG A 102 7.41 -0.56 -7.15
C ARG A 102 7.95 -1.10 -8.46
N ILE A 103 7.13 -1.16 -9.49
CA ILE A 103 7.49 -1.66 -10.82
C ILE A 103 7.39 -0.60 -11.91
N ARG A 104 7.32 0.70 -11.52
CA ARG A 104 7.31 1.79 -12.48
C ARG A 104 8.49 1.67 -13.46
N GLY A 105 8.26 1.97 -14.71
CA GLY A 105 9.22 1.85 -15.80
C GLY A 105 9.45 0.43 -16.33
N ALA A 106 8.83 -0.62 -15.73
CA ALA A 106 9.05 -2.00 -16.15
C ALA A 106 8.32 -2.36 -17.46
N ALA A 107 7.21 -1.70 -17.77
CA ALA A 107 6.44 -1.91 -18.98
C ALA A 107 5.55 -0.68 -19.25
N PRO A 108 5.02 -0.52 -20.49
CA PRO A 108 4.06 0.54 -20.80
C PRO A 108 2.76 0.46 -19.98
N ARG A 109 2.42 -0.74 -19.50
CA ARG A 109 1.26 -1.00 -18.68
C ARG A 109 1.67 -1.78 -17.42
N LEU A 110 1.24 -1.33 -16.24
CA LEU A 110 1.53 -1.98 -14.97
C LEU A 110 0.21 -2.45 -14.35
N ILE A 111 0.20 -3.68 -13.84
CA ILE A 111 -0.97 -4.31 -13.23
C ILE A 111 -0.62 -4.68 -11.79
N ALA A 112 -1.22 -3.98 -10.84
CA ALA A 112 -1.12 -4.29 -9.43
C ALA A 112 -2.28 -5.18 -9.01
N LEU A 113 -1.96 -6.31 -8.40
CA LEU A 113 -2.90 -7.33 -7.97
C LEU A 113 -2.81 -7.56 -6.47
N MET A 114 -3.95 -7.65 -5.80
CA MET A 114 -4.02 -7.93 -4.37
C MET A 114 -5.19 -8.84 -4.06
N ASP A 115 -4.97 -9.81 -3.18
CA ASP A 115 -6.04 -10.71 -2.74
C ASP A 115 -7.19 -9.92 -2.11
N ALA A 116 -8.41 -10.33 -2.42
CA ALA A 116 -9.61 -9.89 -1.78
C ALA A 116 -10.31 -11.07 -1.08
N TYR A 117 -11.26 -10.75 -0.21
CA TYR A 117 -12.03 -11.78 0.49
C TYR A 117 -12.86 -12.61 -0.51
N ARG A 118 -13.01 -13.93 -0.27
CA ARG A 118 -13.77 -14.89 -1.08
C ARG A 118 -13.23 -15.03 -2.52
N ASP A 119 -11.94 -15.32 -2.64
CA ASP A 119 -11.23 -15.62 -3.88
C ASP A 119 -11.27 -14.52 -4.96
N GLY A 120 -11.69 -13.30 -4.59
CA GLY A 120 -11.60 -12.14 -5.47
C GLY A 120 -10.18 -11.59 -5.54
N ILE A 121 -9.92 -10.82 -6.61
CA ILE A 121 -8.66 -10.10 -6.81
C ILE A 121 -8.97 -8.62 -7.01
N ASN A 122 -8.37 -7.77 -6.18
CA ASN A 122 -8.35 -6.33 -6.40
C ASN A 122 -7.31 -6.01 -7.47
N VAL A 123 -7.71 -5.28 -8.50
CA VAL A 123 -6.91 -4.96 -9.68
C VAL A 123 -6.80 -3.45 -9.83
N GLY A 124 -5.58 -2.96 -9.96
CA GLY A 124 -5.28 -1.60 -10.41
C GLY A 124 -4.48 -1.62 -11.69
N THR A 125 -4.83 -0.75 -12.64
CA THR A 125 -4.17 -0.61 -13.94
C THR A 125 -3.53 0.76 -14.04
N TYR A 126 -2.26 0.79 -14.42
CA TYR A 126 -1.42 1.99 -14.41
C TYR A 126 -0.62 2.12 -15.70
N ASP A 127 -0.21 3.36 -16.01
CA ASP A 127 0.81 3.62 -17.03
C ASP A 127 2.22 3.28 -16.53
N GLN A 128 3.23 3.50 -17.37
CA GLN A 128 4.64 3.22 -17.02
C GLN A 128 5.16 4.02 -15.83
N ASP A 129 4.59 5.19 -15.55
CA ASP A 129 4.95 6.07 -14.42
C ASP A 129 4.19 5.75 -13.15
N ALA A 130 3.40 4.65 -13.16
CA ALA A 130 2.51 4.23 -12.09
C ALA A 130 1.37 5.23 -11.79
N LYS A 131 0.91 5.97 -12.80
CA LYS A 131 -0.31 6.78 -12.71
C LYS A 131 -1.52 5.92 -13.09
N PRO A 132 -2.62 5.98 -12.31
CA PRO A 132 -3.83 5.21 -12.62
C PRO A 132 -4.38 5.57 -14.01
N VAL A 133 -4.73 4.56 -14.81
CA VAL A 133 -5.36 4.74 -16.13
C VAL A 133 -6.79 4.18 -16.18
N ALA A 134 -7.22 3.51 -15.11
CA ALA A 134 -8.58 3.04 -14.91
C ALA A 134 -8.89 3.00 -13.40
N GLU A 135 -10.16 2.97 -13.06
CA GLU A 135 -10.59 2.75 -11.68
C GLU A 135 -10.14 1.37 -11.18
N GLN A 136 -9.79 1.30 -9.90
CA GLN A 136 -9.50 0.04 -9.24
C GLN A 136 -10.78 -0.79 -9.15
N ARG A 137 -10.68 -2.09 -9.43
CA ARG A 137 -11.83 -2.99 -9.47
C ARG A 137 -11.56 -4.31 -8.76
N LEU A 138 -12.64 -4.95 -8.32
CA LEU A 138 -12.64 -6.31 -7.79
C LEU A 138 -13.13 -7.25 -8.92
N VAL A 139 -12.36 -8.31 -9.19
CA VAL A 139 -12.69 -9.29 -10.22
C VAL A 139 -12.51 -10.72 -9.70
N HIS A 140 -13.15 -11.68 -10.37
CA HIS A 140 -12.83 -13.11 -10.20
C HIS A 140 -11.56 -13.46 -10.98
N PRO A 141 -10.75 -14.47 -10.56
CA PRO A 141 -9.54 -14.89 -11.29
C PRO A 141 -9.76 -15.17 -12.77
N ASP A 142 -10.88 -15.83 -13.14
CA ASP A 142 -11.19 -16.16 -14.54
C ASP A 142 -11.43 -14.88 -15.38
N GLU A 143 -12.10 -13.88 -14.81
CA GLU A 143 -12.32 -12.58 -15.46
C GLU A 143 -10.99 -11.84 -15.64
N LEU A 144 -10.11 -11.91 -14.64
CA LEU A 144 -8.76 -11.35 -14.76
C LEU A 144 -8.03 -11.94 -15.95
N LEU A 145 -7.94 -13.29 -16.03
CA LEU A 145 -7.23 -13.99 -17.08
C LEU A 145 -7.79 -13.74 -18.48
N ALA A 146 -9.12 -13.54 -18.59
CA ALA A 146 -9.80 -13.24 -19.87
C ALA A 146 -9.54 -11.80 -20.38
N SER A 147 -9.08 -10.87 -19.52
CA SER A 147 -8.97 -9.43 -19.83
C SER A 147 -7.57 -8.85 -19.63
N LEU A 148 -6.53 -9.68 -19.70
CA LEU A 148 -5.15 -9.25 -19.50
C LEU A 148 -4.65 -8.37 -20.65
N PRO A 149 -4.01 -7.21 -20.38
CA PRO A 149 -3.37 -6.41 -21.39
C PRO A 149 -2.06 -7.03 -21.87
N THR A 150 -1.78 -6.91 -23.18
CA THR A 150 -0.54 -7.39 -23.79
C THR A 150 0.67 -6.59 -23.29
N GLY A 151 1.82 -7.26 -23.09
CA GLY A 151 3.09 -6.61 -22.74
C GLY A 151 3.08 -5.86 -21.40
N ALA A 152 2.24 -6.28 -20.46
CA ALA A 152 2.14 -5.66 -19.16
C ALA A 152 3.09 -6.26 -18.13
N ALA A 153 3.48 -5.47 -17.12
CA ALA A 153 4.19 -5.94 -15.95
C ALA A 153 3.21 -6.13 -14.77
N PHE A 154 3.32 -7.25 -14.08
CA PHE A 154 2.43 -7.66 -13.00
C PHE A 154 3.16 -7.67 -11.64
N ILE A 155 2.48 -7.20 -10.59
CA ILE A 155 2.99 -7.22 -9.21
C ILE A 155 1.90 -7.59 -8.21
N GLY A 156 2.28 -8.22 -7.12
CA GLY A 156 1.42 -8.62 -5.99
C GLY A 156 1.40 -10.13 -5.78
N GLU A 157 0.80 -10.59 -4.69
CA GLU A 157 0.70 -12.03 -4.41
C GLU A 157 -0.10 -12.80 -5.47
N PRO A 158 -1.26 -12.30 -5.97
CA PRO A 158 -1.94 -12.97 -7.07
C PRO A 158 -1.11 -13.06 -8.35
N ALA A 159 -0.27 -12.06 -8.65
CA ALA A 159 0.64 -12.12 -9.80
C ALA A 159 1.64 -13.28 -9.69
N ARG A 160 2.09 -13.61 -8.48
CA ARG A 160 2.96 -14.78 -8.23
C ARG A 160 2.17 -16.08 -8.32
N ARG A 161 0.98 -16.13 -7.69
CA ARG A 161 0.12 -17.32 -7.66
C ARG A 161 -0.35 -17.74 -9.05
N TYR A 162 -0.78 -16.78 -9.87
CA TYR A 162 -1.31 -17.01 -11.22
C TYR A 162 -0.26 -16.82 -12.32
N ARG A 163 1.04 -16.78 -11.98
CA ARG A 163 2.12 -16.49 -12.95
C ARG A 163 2.06 -17.39 -14.19
N ALA A 164 1.85 -18.69 -13.99
CA ALA A 164 1.82 -19.65 -15.11
C ALA A 164 0.64 -19.40 -16.04
N GLN A 165 -0.56 -19.17 -15.48
CA GLN A 165 -1.76 -18.89 -16.25
C GLN A 165 -1.67 -17.54 -16.97
N ILE A 166 -1.14 -16.50 -16.31
CA ILE A 166 -0.91 -15.19 -16.93
C ILE A 166 0.10 -15.30 -18.08
N ALA A 167 1.22 -15.99 -17.87
CA ALA A 167 2.24 -16.18 -18.91
C ALA A 167 1.73 -17.03 -20.08
N GLN A 168 0.85 -17.99 -19.85
CA GLN A 168 0.20 -18.76 -20.90
C GLN A 168 -0.75 -17.89 -21.73
N ALA A 169 -1.55 -17.04 -21.07
CA ALA A 169 -2.51 -16.14 -21.73
C ALA A 169 -1.81 -14.94 -22.42
N GLN A 170 -0.70 -14.48 -21.85
CA GLN A 170 0.09 -13.33 -22.31
C GLN A 170 1.59 -13.66 -22.27
N PRO A 171 2.17 -14.23 -23.33
CA PRO A 171 3.59 -14.65 -23.36
C PRO A 171 4.59 -13.51 -23.12
N GLU A 172 4.20 -12.26 -23.39
CA GLU A 172 5.01 -11.05 -23.15
C GLU A 172 4.85 -10.46 -21.76
N ALA A 173 4.10 -11.13 -20.85
CA ALA A 173 3.89 -10.66 -19.50
C ALA A 173 5.19 -10.62 -18.71
N LEU A 174 5.46 -9.51 -18.04
CA LEU A 174 6.63 -9.32 -17.20
C LEU A 174 6.27 -9.48 -15.72
N PHE A 175 7.16 -10.08 -14.95
CA PHE A 175 6.99 -10.30 -13.51
C PHE A 175 8.22 -9.79 -12.76
N PRO A 176 8.41 -8.47 -12.62
CA PRO A 176 9.56 -7.93 -11.91
C PRO A 176 9.62 -8.41 -10.46
N GLU A 177 10.75 -8.98 -10.05
CA GLU A 177 10.95 -9.39 -8.66
C GLU A 177 11.19 -8.18 -7.79
N ARG A 178 10.18 -7.78 -7.06
CA ARG A 178 10.19 -6.66 -6.10
C ARG A 178 9.63 -7.10 -4.76
N SER A 179 10.15 -6.49 -3.72
CA SER A 179 9.61 -6.62 -2.37
C SER A 179 8.16 -6.10 -2.32
N LEU A 180 7.31 -6.77 -1.57
CA LEU A 180 5.92 -6.36 -1.33
C LEU A 180 5.73 -5.62 0.00
N PHE A 181 6.80 -5.17 0.66
CA PHE A 181 6.74 -4.20 1.75
C PHE A 181 6.57 -2.81 1.15
N LEU A 182 5.57 -2.05 1.57
CA LEU A 182 5.10 -0.88 0.83
C LEU A 182 5.40 0.47 1.48
N ALA A 183 5.84 0.51 2.75
CA ALA A 183 6.03 1.77 3.47
C ALA A 183 6.90 2.79 2.70
N ALA A 184 8.01 2.34 2.11
CA ALA A 184 8.86 3.20 1.30
C ALA A 184 8.14 3.78 0.06
N SER A 185 7.29 2.99 -0.60
CA SER A 185 6.49 3.46 -1.74
C SER A 185 5.38 4.40 -1.29
N VAL A 186 4.72 4.09 -0.17
CA VAL A 186 3.71 4.95 0.46
C VAL A 186 4.31 6.32 0.78
N GLY A 187 5.50 6.36 1.40
CA GLY A 187 6.17 7.62 1.73
C GLY A 187 6.55 8.44 0.49
N ARG A 188 7.09 7.80 -0.55
CA ARG A 188 7.44 8.48 -1.80
C ARG A 188 6.23 9.07 -2.54
N LEU A 189 5.11 8.36 -2.57
CA LEU A 189 3.86 8.85 -3.16
C LEU A 189 3.21 9.96 -2.32
N ALA A 190 3.44 9.97 -1.01
CA ALA A 190 2.89 10.95 -0.09
C ALA A 190 3.56 12.32 -0.22
N ILE A 191 4.87 12.40 -0.47
CA ILE A 191 5.64 13.66 -0.51
C ILE A 191 4.99 14.69 -1.43
N PRO A 192 4.74 14.42 -2.73
CA PRO A 192 4.18 15.42 -3.62
C PRO A 192 2.76 15.86 -3.22
N LEU A 193 1.98 14.99 -2.55
CA LEU A 193 0.66 15.37 -2.04
C LEU A 193 0.77 16.32 -0.86
N LEU A 194 1.66 16.04 0.08
CA LEU A 194 1.88 16.85 1.27
C LEU A 194 2.51 18.20 0.91
N GLU A 195 3.48 18.24 -0.02
CA GLU A 195 4.10 19.47 -0.51
C GLU A 195 3.09 20.36 -1.27
N ALA A 196 2.13 19.75 -1.96
CA ALA A 196 1.05 20.47 -2.61
C ALA A 196 -0.07 20.94 -1.64
N GLY A 197 0.08 20.75 -0.31
CA GLY A 197 -0.91 21.10 0.68
C GLY A 197 -2.18 20.23 0.64
N LYS A 198 -2.12 19.05 0.03
CA LYS A 198 -3.23 18.08 -0.07
C LYS A 198 -3.25 17.08 1.09
N GLY A 199 -2.51 17.35 2.15
CA GLY A 199 -2.56 16.53 3.36
C GLY A 199 -3.93 16.63 4.04
N LEU A 200 -4.36 15.52 4.61
CA LEU A 200 -5.63 15.38 5.33
C LEU A 200 -5.39 15.61 6.82
N SER A 201 -6.41 16.10 7.52
CA SER A 201 -6.47 16.03 8.97
C SER A 201 -6.75 14.60 9.45
N ALA A 202 -6.45 14.29 10.69
CA ALA A 202 -6.63 12.94 11.26
C ALA A 202 -8.04 12.38 11.05
N ASP A 203 -9.07 13.22 11.23
CA ASP A 203 -10.48 12.86 11.10
C ASP A 203 -10.95 12.66 9.65
N GLN A 204 -10.18 13.07 8.66
CA GLN A 204 -10.49 12.91 7.24
C GLN A 204 -9.93 11.60 6.65
N VAL A 205 -8.96 10.98 7.30
CA VAL A 205 -8.36 9.74 6.80
C VAL A 205 -9.36 8.58 6.93
N ARG A 206 -9.70 7.95 5.81
CA ARG A 206 -10.67 6.85 5.73
C ARG A 206 -10.09 5.66 4.96
N PRO A 207 -10.52 4.43 5.30
CA PRO A 207 -10.16 3.26 4.52
C PRO A 207 -10.83 3.28 3.14
N LEU A 208 -10.09 2.86 2.13
CA LEU A 208 -10.60 2.60 0.79
C LEU A 208 -11.06 1.15 0.69
N TYR A 209 -12.37 0.94 0.66
CA TYR A 209 -12.99 -0.35 0.43
C TYR A 209 -13.51 -0.43 -1.01
N LEU A 210 -12.99 -1.36 -1.82
CA LEU A 210 -13.52 -1.64 -3.16
C LEU A 210 -14.80 -2.48 -3.11
N ARG A 211 -15.14 -3.00 -1.93
CA ARG A 211 -16.38 -3.69 -1.62
C ARG A 211 -16.85 -3.26 -0.24
N GLU A 212 -18.14 -3.07 -0.06
CA GLU A 212 -18.70 -2.82 1.27
C GLU A 212 -18.37 -3.99 2.22
N PRO A 213 -17.94 -3.71 3.46
CA PRO A 213 -17.69 -4.74 4.45
C PRO A 213 -18.98 -5.54 4.69
N HIS A 214 -18.93 -6.85 4.46
CA HIS A 214 -20.06 -7.72 4.78
C HIS A 214 -20.11 -7.90 6.30
N ILE A 215 -20.95 -7.13 6.95
CA ILE A 215 -21.27 -7.32 8.39
C ILE A 215 -22.20 -8.54 8.44
N GLY A 216 -21.63 -9.74 8.51
CA GLY A 216 -22.40 -10.94 8.77
C GLY A 216 -23.12 -10.84 10.12
N PRO A 217 -24.30 -11.48 10.30
CA PRO A 217 -24.94 -11.49 11.60
C PRO A 217 -23.98 -12.03 12.66
N SER A 218 -23.89 -11.30 13.79
CA SER A 218 -23.12 -11.72 14.98
C SER A 218 -23.55 -13.14 15.32
N ARG A 219 -22.62 -14.10 15.26
CA ARG A 219 -22.84 -15.42 15.86
C ARG A 219 -22.93 -15.20 17.38
N ARG A 220 -24.16 -15.33 17.90
CA ARG A 220 -24.43 -15.43 19.32
C ARG A 220 -23.92 -16.77 19.83
#